data_456d834e29bd29e9fb0accb45a52be32
#
_entry.id   456d834e29bd29e9fb0accb45a52be32
#
_cell.length_a   1.000
_cell.length_b   1.000
_cell.length_c   1.000
_cell.angle_alpha   90.00
_cell.angle_beta   90.00
_cell.angle_gamma   90.00
#
_symmetry.space_group_name_H-M   'P 1'
#
loop_
_entity.id
_entity.type
_entity.pdbx_description
1 polymer ?
#
loop_
_entity_poly.entity_id
_entity_poly.type
_entity_poly.pdbx_seq_one_letter_code
_entity_poly.pdbx_strand_id
1 'polypeptide(L)'
;LERGRLARLRHKPAVTLDGQRVELLANIEMPEDTAGAMKAGAVGVGLFRSEFLFMGRESQRQTRLPDEEEQYQAYKRAVEGMQGMPVTIRTIDVGADKPLDGKAGIKQEHLNPALGLRAIRWSLADPAMFLTQLRAILRAAAHGEIHLLIPMLAHASEIRQTLSLIEFARTELDSRGAVYGKVKLGAMIEIPAAALTLKTFLKYFDFLSIGTNDLIQYTL
;
A
#
# COMPACT_ATOMS: atom_id res chain seq x y z
N LEU A 1 3.40 28.82 18.40
CA LEU A 1 3.43 28.18 19.73
C LEU A 1 3.30 26.64 19.66
N GLU A 2 2.36 26.11 18.88
CA GLU A 2 2.07 24.67 18.78
C GLU A 2 3.21 23.87 18.10
N ARG A 3 3.75 24.38 16.98
CA ARG A 3 4.91 23.76 16.30
C ARG A 3 6.13 23.61 17.20
N GLY A 4 6.38 24.57 18.11
CA GLY A 4 7.48 24.50 19.06
C GLY A 4 7.28 23.43 20.15
N ARG A 5 6.03 23.20 20.60
CA ARG A 5 5.68 22.11 21.53
C ARG A 5 5.87 20.75 20.85
N LEU A 6 5.39 20.58 19.62
CA LEU A 6 5.53 19.34 18.86
C LEU A 6 6.99 18.99 18.56
N ALA A 7 7.83 19.99 18.28
CA ALA A 7 9.26 19.76 18.05
C ALA A 7 9.98 19.13 19.27
N ARG A 8 9.54 19.42 20.51
CA ARG A 8 10.09 18.84 21.74
C ARG A 8 9.68 17.37 21.93
N LEU A 9 8.61 16.92 21.27
CA LEU A 9 8.11 15.55 21.39
C LEU A 9 8.72 14.60 20.35
N ARG A 10 9.40 15.14 19.33
CA ARG A 10 9.91 14.40 18.17
C ARG A 10 10.76 13.18 18.52
N HIS A 11 11.58 13.28 19.56
CA HIS A 11 12.49 12.22 19.98
C HIS A 11 12.07 11.52 21.26
N LYS A 12 10.86 11.83 21.76
CA LYS A 12 10.32 11.14 22.92
C LYS A 12 9.55 9.90 22.47
N PRO A 13 9.74 8.76 23.14
CA PRO A 13 8.93 7.58 22.85
C PRO A 13 7.46 7.87 23.12
N ALA A 14 6.57 7.46 22.21
CA ALA A 14 5.15 7.45 22.47
C ALA A 14 4.82 6.25 23.35
N VAL A 15 4.25 6.52 24.52
CA VAL A 15 3.92 5.51 25.53
C VAL A 15 2.54 5.79 26.06
N THR A 16 1.70 4.77 26.17
CA THR A 16 0.37 4.85 26.77
C THR A 16 0.45 5.01 28.28
N LEU A 17 -0.67 5.35 28.93
CA LEU A 17 -0.70 5.53 30.39
C LEU A 17 -0.37 4.26 31.18
N ASP A 18 -0.61 3.08 30.59
CA ASP A 18 -0.28 1.77 31.14
C ASP A 18 1.15 1.29 30.76
N GLY A 19 1.95 2.17 30.14
CA GLY A 19 3.37 1.91 29.86
C GLY A 19 3.65 1.19 28.54
N GLN A 20 2.65 0.96 27.67
CA GLN A 20 2.87 0.34 26.39
C GLN A 20 3.50 1.33 25.40
N ARG A 21 4.61 0.94 24.77
CA ARG A 21 5.22 1.72 23.70
C ARG A 21 4.43 1.58 22.41
N VAL A 22 4.18 2.71 21.75
CA VAL A 22 3.51 2.79 20.45
C VAL A 22 4.49 3.34 19.43
N GLU A 23 4.61 2.67 18.29
CA GLU A 23 5.42 3.16 17.18
C GLU A 23 4.63 4.19 16.37
N LEU A 24 5.27 5.31 16.06
CA LEU A 24 4.69 6.37 15.24
C LEU A 24 5.30 6.31 13.85
N LEU A 25 4.47 5.92 12.89
CA LEU A 25 4.86 5.73 11.49
C LEU A 25 4.30 6.86 10.64
N ALA A 26 5.03 7.23 9.58
CA ALA A 26 4.59 8.27 8.66
C ALA A 26 3.65 7.72 7.58
N ASN A 27 2.75 8.58 7.10
CA ASN A 27 2.06 8.37 5.83
C ASN A 27 2.77 9.21 4.77
N ILE A 28 3.09 8.59 3.64
CA ILE A 28 3.76 9.26 2.50
C ILE A 28 3.01 8.99 1.20
N GLU A 29 3.18 9.89 0.25
CA GLU A 29 2.59 9.81 -1.09
C GLU A 29 3.67 9.66 -2.17
N MET A 30 4.84 10.27 -1.93
CA MET A 30 5.98 10.23 -2.83
C MET A 30 7.23 9.75 -2.08
N PRO A 31 8.20 9.14 -2.79
CA PRO A 31 9.46 8.70 -2.17
C PRO A 31 10.23 9.83 -1.46
N GLU A 32 10.11 11.05 -1.98
CA GLU A 32 10.77 12.26 -1.46
C GLU A 32 10.28 12.65 -0.06
N ASP A 33 9.06 12.22 0.33
CA ASP A 33 8.48 12.50 1.65
C ASP A 33 9.23 11.80 2.78
N THR A 34 10.04 10.79 2.48
CA THR A 34 10.85 10.05 3.46
C THR A 34 11.78 10.96 4.25
N ALA A 35 12.37 11.96 3.61
CA ALA A 35 13.23 12.94 4.29
C ALA A 35 12.43 13.74 5.34
N GLY A 36 11.19 14.12 5.03
CA GLY A 36 10.26 14.77 5.96
C GLY A 36 9.87 13.87 7.12
N ALA A 37 9.56 12.60 6.82
CA ALA A 37 9.21 11.58 7.81
C ALA A 37 10.34 11.35 8.82
N MET A 38 11.57 11.17 8.34
CA MET A 38 12.77 11.04 9.16
C MET A 38 12.98 12.26 10.05
N LYS A 39 12.89 13.46 9.48
CA LYS A 39 13.01 14.72 10.21
C LYS A 39 11.90 14.88 11.26
N ALA A 40 10.72 14.34 11.04
CA ALA A 40 9.63 14.35 12.01
C ALA A 40 9.80 13.34 13.14
N GLY A 41 10.75 12.40 13.04
CA GLY A 41 11.01 11.37 14.05
C GLY A 41 10.16 10.11 13.87
N ALA A 42 9.65 9.87 12.66
CA ALA A 42 8.97 8.61 12.35
C ALA A 42 9.96 7.44 12.42
N VAL A 43 9.50 6.30 12.93
CA VAL A 43 10.28 5.06 13.05
C VAL A 43 10.03 4.09 11.89
N GLY A 44 9.36 4.55 10.86
CA GLY A 44 9.05 3.82 9.64
C GLY A 44 7.96 4.53 8.84
N VAL A 45 7.61 3.96 7.70
CA VAL A 45 6.45 4.34 6.89
C VAL A 45 5.32 3.36 7.16
N GLY A 46 4.25 3.85 7.77
CA GLY A 46 3.05 3.07 8.05
C GLY A 46 2.12 2.93 6.85
N LEU A 47 2.20 3.88 5.91
CA LEU A 47 1.44 3.85 4.67
C LEU A 47 2.16 4.65 3.58
N PHE A 48 2.63 3.95 2.55
CA PHE A 48 2.96 4.55 1.27
C PHE A 48 1.77 4.33 0.33
N ARG A 49 1.13 5.43 -0.07
CA ARG A 49 -0.02 5.44 -0.97
C ARG A 49 0.45 5.33 -2.41
N SER A 50 0.56 4.09 -2.91
CA SER A 50 1.12 3.83 -4.24
C SER A 50 0.28 4.42 -5.40
N GLU A 51 -0.98 4.75 -5.18
CA GLU A 51 -1.87 5.36 -6.17
C GLU A 51 -1.33 6.68 -6.74
N PHE A 52 -0.56 7.44 -5.97
CA PHE A 52 0.04 8.67 -6.45
C PHE A 52 1.05 8.48 -7.59
N LEU A 53 1.65 7.29 -7.71
CA LEU A 53 2.51 6.95 -8.85
C LEU A 53 1.71 6.79 -10.15
N PHE A 54 0.41 6.55 -10.04
CA PHE A 54 -0.50 6.32 -11.16
C PHE A 54 -1.28 7.58 -11.56
N MET A 55 -1.25 8.63 -10.72
CA MET A 55 -2.01 9.87 -10.91
C MET A 55 -1.12 10.98 -11.50
N GLY A 56 -1.76 11.98 -12.12
CA GLY A 56 -1.08 13.18 -12.62
C GLY A 56 -0.19 12.98 -13.86
N ARG A 57 -0.28 11.84 -14.52
CA ARG A 57 0.59 11.49 -15.65
C ARG A 57 0.26 12.26 -16.92
N GLU A 58 -1.00 12.67 -17.11
CA GLU A 58 -1.41 13.52 -18.24
C GLU A 58 -0.67 14.87 -18.25
N SER A 59 -0.47 15.45 -17.06
CA SER A 59 0.30 16.70 -16.93
C SER A 59 1.76 16.55 -17.35
N GLN A 60 2.29 15.33 -17.30
CA GLN A 60 3.65 14.95 -17.70
C GLN A 60 3.70 14.39 -19.14
N ARG A 61 2.61 14.47 -19.92
CA ARG A 61 2.48 13.87 -21.26
C ARG A 61 2.70 12.36 -21.30
N GLN A 62 2.49 11.68 -20.20
CA GLN A 62 2.59 10.21 -20.10
C GLN A 62 1.17 9.64 -20.12
N THR A 63 0.82 8.94 -21.19
CA THR A 63 -0.52 8.37 -21.41
C THR A 63 -0.64 6.91 -20.97
N ARG A 64 0.45 6.31 -20.43
CA ARG A 64 0.49 4.92 -20.00
C ARG A 64 0.60 4.80 -18.48
N LEU A 65 0.10 3.70 -17.93
CA LEU A 65 0.34 3.35 -16.53
C LEU A 65 1.85 3.17 -16.27
N PRO A 66 2.33 3.41 -15.02
CA PRO A 66 3.73 3.19 -14.68
C PRO A 66 4.07 1.72 -14.88
N ASP A 67 5.18 1.47 -15.59
CA ASP A 67 5.68 0.13 -15.78
C ASP A 67 6.38 -0.43 -14.52
N GLU A 68 6.82 -1.67 -14.59
CA GLU A 68 7.48 -2.35 -13.47
C GLU A 68 8.73 -1.60 -13.00
N GLU A 69 9.52 -1.08 -13.94
CA GLU A 69 10.78 -0.39 -13.60
C GLU A 69 10.51 0.96 -12.93
N GLU A 70 9.58 1.74 -13.46
CA GLU A 70 9.19 3.02 -12.86
C GLU A 70 8.69 2.85 -11.42
N GLN A 71 7.84 1.84 -11.18
CA GLN A 71 7.33 1.51 -9.85
C GLN A 71 8.45 1.01 -8.95
N TYR A 72 9.28 0.09 -9.43
CA TYR A 72 10.42 -0.43 -8.68
C TYR A 72 11.35 0.69 -8.21
N GLN A 73 11.71 1.62 -9.10
CA GLN A 73 12.60 2.73 -8.74
C GLN A 73 11.96 3.66 -7.70
N ALA A 74 10.65 3.89 -7.77
CA ALA A 74 9.95 4.68 -6.76
C ALA A 74 9.95 3.99 -5.39
N TYR A 75 9.59 2.71 -5.33
CA TYR A 75 9.58 1.94 -4.09
C TYR A 75 10.98 1.78 -3.50
N LYS A 76 11.99 1.53 -4.34
CA LYS A 76 13.39 1.46 -3.93
C LYS A 76 13.85 2.76 -3.28
N ARG A 77 13.59 3.93 -3.90
CA ARG A 77 13.93 5.23 -3.31
C ARG A 77 13.27 5.44 -1.94
N ALA A 78 12.01 5.04 -1.77
CA ALA A 78 11.33 5.15 -0.50
C ALA A 78 11.98 4.26 0.57
N VAL A 79 12.33 3.03 0.24
CA VAL A 79 13.00 2.08 1.14
C VAL A 79 14.39 2.59 1.54
N GLU A 80 15.20 2.99 0.58
CA GLU A 80 16.55 3.53 0.83
C GLU A 80 16.49 4.84 1.64
N GLY A 81 15.50 5.71 1.34
CA GLY A 81 15.27 6.95 2.08
C GLY A 81 14.94 6.76 3.55
N MET A 82 14.38 5.60 3.93
CA MET A 82 14.07 5.27 5.33
C MET A 82 15.25 4.61 6.08
N GLN A 83 16.40 4.41 5.43
CA GLN A 83 17.68 4.01 6.08
C GLN A 83 17.56 2.79 7.00
N GLY A 84 16.89 1.74 6.52
CA GLY A 84 16.71 0.47 7.24
C GLY A 84 15.45 0.39 8.11
N MET A 85 14.69 1.48 8.22
CA MET A 85 13.38 1.43 8.87
C MET A 85 12.32 0.87 7.91
N PRO A 86 11.28 0.17 8.44
CA PRO A 86 10.29 -0.50 7.61
C PRO A 86 9.44 0.46 6.79
N VAL A 87 9.07 0.04 5.59
CA VAL A 87 8.18 0.78 4.70
C VAL A 87 6.98 -0.09 4.34
N THR A 88 5.79 0.32 4.78
CA THR A 88 4.54 -0.32 4.40
C THR A 88 4.05 0.26 3.08
N ILE A 89 4.02 -0.55 2.02
CA ILE A 89 3.53 -0.17 0.69
C ILE A 89 2.15 -0.79 0.51
N ARG A 90 1.14 0.06 0.35
CA ARG A 90 -0.22 -0.37 -0.01
C ARG A 90 -0.31 -0.54 -1.52
N THR A 91 -0.86 -1.66 -1.99
CA THR A 91 -1.19 -1.81 -3.40
C THR A 91 -2.28 -0.81 -3.79
N ILE A 92 -2.40 -0.58 -5.10
CA ILE A 92 -3.26 0.49 -5.62
C ILE A 92 -4.66 0.49 -5.01
N ASP A 93 -5.09 1.65 -4.52
CA ASP A 93 -6.40 1.87 -3.93
C ASP A 93 -7.11 3.04 -4.62
N VAL A 94 -7.52 2.81 -5.86
CA VAL A 94 -8.35 3.73 -6.63
C VAL A 94 -9.58 2.99 -7.14
N GLY A 95 -10.67 3.73 -7.30
CA GLY A 95 -11.88 3.25 -7.93
C GLY A 95 -11.84 3.47 -9.45
N ALA A 96 -12.65 2.73 -10.17
CA ALA A 96 -12.88 2.94 -11.59
C ALA A 96 -13.51 4.31 -11.91
N ASP A 97 -13.95 5.04 -10.90
CA ASP A 97 -14.50 6.39 -10.94
C ASP A 97 -13.43 7.49 -11.04
N LYS A 98 -12.19 7.18 -10.66
CA LYS A 98 -11.06 8.08 -10.90
C LYS A 98 -10.35 7.61 -12.15
N PRO A 99 -10.45 8.33 -13.28
CA PRO A 99 -9.68 7.98 -14.46
C PRO A 99 -8.21 8.01 -14.08
N LEU A 100 -7.58 6.84 -14.06
CA LEU A 100 -6.15 6.78 -14.20
C LEU A 100 -5.87 7.27 -15.63
N ASP A 101 -5.09 8.31 -15.71
CA ASP A 101 -4.72 8.95 -16.96
C ASP A 101 -4.38 7.88 -18.04
N GLY A 102 -5.12 7.85 -19.13
CA GLY A 102 -4.82 7.04 -20.30
C GLY A 102 -5.72 5.83 -20.62
N LYS A 103 -6.67 5.46 -19.80
CA LYS A 103 -7.72 4.51 -20.20
C LYS A 103 -9.11 5.11 -19.99
N ALA A 104 -9.54 5.93 -20.96
CA ALA A 104 -10.95 6.13 -21.21
C ALA A 104 -11.56 4.77 -21.61
N GLY A 105 -12.14 4.03 -20.67
CA GLY A 105 -12.61 2.74 -21.09
C GLY A 105 -13.58 2.00 -20.20
N ILE A 106 -13.74 2.35 -18.94
CA ILE A 106 -14.86 1.80 -18.17
C ILE A 106 -15.61 2.96 -17.53
N LYS A 107 -16.37 3.67 -18.35
CA LYS A 107 -17.53 4.43 -17.86
C LYS A 107 -18.58 3.42 -17.41
N GLN A 108 -18.33 2.72 -16.33
CA GLN A 108 -19.42 2.20 -15.53
C GLN A 108 -19.86 3.35 -14.66
N GLU A 109 -20.95 4.00 -15.02
CA GLU A 109 -21.71 4.87 -14.14
C GLU A 109 -22.23 4.02 -12.98
N HIS A 110 -21.37 3.72 -12.01
CA HIS A 110 -21.82 3.10 -10.77
C HIS A 110 -22.57 4.18 -9.99
N LEU A 111 -23.81 3.93 -9.68
CA LEU A 111 -24.65 4.77 -8.83
C LEU A 111 -23.97 5.01 -7.47
N ASN A 112 -23.11 4.09 -7.03
CA ASN A 112 -22.29 4.22 -5.84
C ASN A 112 -20.85 3.73 -6.11
N PRO A 113 -19.88 4.62 -6.33
CA PRO A 113 -18.47 4.27 -6.59
C PRO A 113 -17.83 3.40 -5.50
N ALA A 114 -18.25 3.57 -4.24
CA ALA A 114 -17.73 2.80 -3.11
C ALA A 114 -18.04 1.30 -3.23
N LEU A 115 -19.14 0.92 -3.91
CA LEU A 115 -19.53 -0.47 -4.17
C LEU A 115 -19.02 -1.00 -5.51
N GLY A 116 -18.36 -0.17 -6.29
CA GLY A 116 -17.86 -0.49 -7.61
C GLY A 116 -16.56 -1.28 -7.64
N LEU A 117 -15.96 -1.34 -8.83
CA LEU A 117 -14.66 -1.96 -9.09
C LEU A 117 -13.56 -1.05 -8.55
N ARG A 118 -13.05 -1.36 -7.35
CA ARG A 118 -12.10 -0.54 -6.60
C ARG A 118 -11.03 -1.42 -5.95
N ALA A 119 -9.82 -0.88 -5.83
CA ALA A 119 -8.70 -1.47 -5.11
C ALA A 119 -8.46 -2.95 -5.48
N ILE A 120 -8.48 -3.86 -4.52
CA ILE A 120 -8.23 -5.29 -4.79
C ILE A 120 -9.24 -5.88 -5.79
N ARG A 121 -10.48 -5.43 -5.81
CA ARG A 121 -11.47 -5.90 -6.80
C ARG A 121 -11.02 -5.58 -8.22
N TRP A 122 -10.49 -4.37 -8.44
CA TRP A 122 -9.91 -4.00 -9.72
C TRP A 122 -8.61 -4.74 -10.00
N SER A 123 -7.72 -4.84 -9.02
CA SER A 123 -6.46 -5.58 -9.15
C SER A 123 -6.68 -7.05 -9.56
N LEU A 124 -7.71 -7.71 -9.02
CA LEU A 124 -8.07 -9.07 -9.39
C LEU A 124 -8.78 -9.16 -10.75
N ALA A 125 -9.42 -8.09 -11.21
CA ALA A 125 -10.03 -8.00 -12.54
C ALA A 125 -9.00 -7.68 -13.64
N ASP A 126 -7.88 -7.02 -13.30
CA ASP A 126 -6.73 -6.78 -14.19
C ASP A 126 -5.43 -7.36 -13.57
N PRO A 127 -5.28 -8.69 -13.61
CA PRO A 127 -4.11 -9.34 -12.99
C PRO A 127 -2.77 -8.88 -13.58
N ALA A 128 -2.73 -8.44 -14.83
CA ALA A 128 -1.49 -8.00 -15.46
C ALA A 128 -0.95 -6.73 -14.82
N MET A 129 -1.82 -5.75 -14.57
CA MET A 129 -1.46 -4.54 -13.83
C MET A 129 -1.02 -4.88 -12.40
N PHE A 130 -1.76 -5.74 -11.72
CA PHE A 130 -1.46 -6.12 -10.35
C PHE A 130 -0.13 -6.87 -10.22
N LEU A 131 0.14 -7.81 -11.12
CA LEU A 131 1.43 -8.53 -11.18
C LEU A 131 2.60 -7.57 -11.43
N THR A 132 2.43 -6.57 -12.28
CA THR A 132 3.44 -5.52 -12.51
C THR A 132 3.77 -4.79 -11.21
N GLN A 133 2.76 -4.40 -10.41
CA GLN A 133 2.97 -3.77 -9.12
C GLN A 133 3.62 -4.73 -8.11
N LEU A 134 3.15 -5.97 -8.01
CA LEU A 134 3.70 -6.96 -7.09
C LEU A 134 5.18 -7.24 -7.36
N ARG A 135 5.57 -7.43 -8.64
CA ARG A 135 6.98 -7.63 -9.00
C ARG A 135 7.85 -6.43 -8.63
N ALA A 136 7.37 -5.22 -8.88
CA ALA A 136 8.09 -4.00 -8.51
C ALA A 136 8.32 -3.90 -6.99
N ILE A 137 7.30 -4.20 -6.18
CA ILE A 137 7.41 -4.20 -4.71
C ILE A 137 8.37 -5.28 -4.22
N LEU A 138 8.26 -6.51 -4.74
CA LEU A 138 9.15 -7.62 -4.38
C LEU A 138 10.61 -7.32 -4.74
N ARG A 139 10.89 -6.73 -5.90
CA ARG A 139 12.23 -6.27 -6.29
C ARG A 139 12.76 -5.20 -5.32
N ALA A 140 11.92 -4.24 -4.96
CA ALA A 140 12.30 -3.19 -4.02
C ALA A 140 12.63 -3.74 -2.63
N ALA A 141 12.00 -4.85 -2.21
CA ALA A 141 12.27 -5.51 -0.94
C ALA A 141 13.69 -6.10 -0.83
N ALA A 142 14.45 -6.20 -1.93
CA ALA A 142 15.87 -6.54 -1.87
C ALA A 142 16.73 -5.43 -1.25
N HIS A 143 16.20 -4.21 -1.12
CA HIS A 143 16.93 -3.03 -0.62
C HIS A 143 16.60 -2.65 0.83
N GLY A 144 15.65 -3.33 1.46
CA GLY A 144 15.27 -3.09 2.85
C GLY A 144 13.92 -3.71 3.22
N GLU A 145 13.47 -3.48 4.44
CA GLU A 145 12.27 -4.10 4.98
C GLU A 145 11.00 -3.47 4.38
N ILE A 146 10.24 -4.28 3.64
CA ILE A 146 8.94 -3.89 3.07
C ILE A 146 7.82 -4.71 3.72
N HIS A 147 6.76 -4.00 4.09
CA HIS A 147 5.47 -4.57 4.44
C HIS A 147 4.51 -4.34 3.28
N LEU A 148 4.01 -5.42 2.66
CA LEU A 148 3.05 -5.35 1.56
C LEU A 148 1.64 -5.35 2.13
N LEU A 149 0.90 -4.26 1.95
CA LEU A 149 -0.43 -4.06 2.49
C LEU A 149 -1.49 -4.13 1.38
N ILE A 150 -2.47 -5.01 1.55
CA ILE A 150 -3.56 -5.23 0.58
C ILE A 150 -4.83 -4.54 1.09
N PRO A 151 -5.38 -3.57 0.34
CA PRO A 151 -6.60 -2.85 0.69
C PRO A 151 -7.87 -3.61 0.33
N MET A 152 -8.99 -3.27 0.96
CA MET A 152 -10.36 -3.61 0.55
C MET A 152 -10.70 -5.11 0.49
N LEU A 153 -9.92 -5.98 1.10
CA LEU A 153 -10.24 -7.40 1.17
C LEU A 153 -11.50 -7.64 2.01
N ALA A 154 -12.45 -8.41 1.47
CA ALA A 154 -13.71 -8.73 2.15
C ALA A 154 -13.94 -10.24 2.28
N HIS A 155 -13.37 -11.06 1.37
CA HIS A 155 -13.68 -12.47 1.25
C HIS A 155 -12.45 -13.37 1.23
N ALA A 156 -12.59 -14.59 1.77
CA ALA A 156 -11.51 -15.59 1.73
C ALA A 156 -11.07 -15.97 0.30
N SER A 157 -11.96 -15.85 -0.69
CA SER A 157 -11.62 -16.07 -2.10
C SER A 157 -10.67 -15.00 -2.63
N GLU A 158 -10.88 -13.73 -2.29
CA GLU A 158 -9.98 -12.63 -2.66
C GLU A 158 -8.60 -12.81 -2.02
N ILE A 159 -8.55 -13.25 -0.75
CA ILE A 159 -7.30 -13.57 -0.07
C ILE A 159 -6.54 -14.64 -0.85
N ARG A 160 -7.18 -15.77 -1.18
CA ARG A 160 -6.52 -16.87 -1.91
C ARG A 160 -6.03 -16.43 -3.29
N GLN A 161 -6.83 -15.67 -4.04
CA GLN A 161 -6.43 -15.16 -5.35
C GLN A 161 -5.23 -14.20 -5.23
N THR A 162 -5.25 -13.30 -4.25
CA THR A 162 -4.13 -12.40 -3.97
C THR A 162 -2.85 -13.17 -3.65
N LEU A 163 -2.91 -14.16 -2.78
CA LEU A 163 -1.76 -14.99 -2.42
C LEU A 163 -1.22 -15.74 -3.64
N SER A 164 -2.10 -16.31 -4.47
CA SER A 164 -1.70 -16.98 -5.70
C SER A 164 -0.98 -16.04 -6.68
N LEU A 165 -1.42 -14.80 -6.80
CA LEU A 165 -0.77 -13.81 -7.66
C LEU A 165 0.58 -13.35 -7.10
N ILE A 166 0.74 -13.25 -5.77
CA ILE A 166 2.04 -12.98 -5.14
C ILE A 166 3.02 -14.09 -5.45
N GLU A 167 2.63 -15.36 -5.30
CA GLU A 167 3.48 -16.50 -5.63
C GLU A 167 3.80 -16.56 -7.12
N PHE A 168 2.84 -16.25 -7.98
CA PHE A 168 3.07 -16.16 -9.41
C PHE A 168 4.08 -15.06 -9.76
N ALA A 169 3.99 -13.89 -9.14
CA ALA A 169 4.97 -12.81 -9.32
C ALA A 169 6.40 -13.24 -8.89
N ARG A 170 6.53 -14.01 -7.81
CA ARG A 170 7.82 -14.59 -7.39
C ARG A 170 8.37 -15.55 -8.44
N THR A 171 7.52 -16.46 -8.93
CA THR A 171 7.90 -17.43 -9.99
C THR A 171 8.38 -16.72 -11.25
N GLU A 172 7.71 -15.63 -11.65
CA GLU A 172 8.16 -14.83 -12.79
C GLU A 172 9.51 -14.16 -12.57
N LEU A 173 9.76 -13.63 -11.36
CA LEU A 173 11.05 -13.04 -11.00
C LEU A 173 12.16 -14.09 -10.97
N ASP A 174 11.91 -15.27 -10.42
CA ASP A 174 12.83 -16.41 -10.44
C ASP A 174 13.19 -16.81 -11.88
N SER A 175 12.18 -16.90 -12.75
CA SER A 175 12.39 -17.28 -14.17
C SER A 175 13.25 -16.28 -14.95
N ARG A 176 13.26 -15.01 -14.51
CA ARG A 176 14.08 -13.94 -15.09
C ARG A 176 15.45 -13.82 -14.44
N GLY A 177 15.72 -14.58 -13.36
CA GLY A 177 16.92 -14.40 -12.54
C GLY A 177 16.97 -13.04 -11.83
N ALA A 178 15.81 -12.42 -11.58
CA ALA A 178 15.73 -11.11 -10.95
C ALA A 178 15.92 -11.22 -9.44
N VAL A 179 16.68 -10.30 -8.86
CA VAL A 179 16.87 -10.22 -7.40
C VAL A 179 15.62 -9.60 -6.77
N TYR A 180 15.09 -10.23 -5.73
CA TYR A 180 13.98 -9.71 -4.95
C TYR A 180 14.10 -10.13 -3.48
N GLY A 181 13.34 -9.46 -2.60
CA GLY A 181 13.37 -9.71 -1.16
C GLY A 181 12.08 -10.32 -0.63
N LYS A 182 12.11 -10.67 0.65
CA LYS A 182 10.92 -11.10 1.38
C LYS A 182 10.12 -9.88 1.84
N VAL A 183 8.81 -10.02 1.87
CA VAL A 183 7.90 -9.00 2.40
C VAL A 183 7.06 -9.61 3.54
N LYS A 184 6.74 -8.80 4.54
CA LYS A 184 5.65 -9.12 5.47
C LYS A 184 4.34 -8.76 4.79
N LEU A 185 3.37 -9.65 4.85
CA LEU A 185 2.09 -9.49 4.18
C LEU A 185 1.03 -9.01 5.17
N GLY A 186 0.35 -7.91 4.85
CA GLY A 186 -0.71 -7.34 5.66
C GLY A 186 -2.02 -7.15 4.90
N ALA A 187 -3.11 -7.14 5.64
CA ALA A 187 -4.43 -6.79 5.13
C ALA A 187 -4.96 -5.53 5.81
N MET A 188 -5.55 -4.64 5.03
CA MET A 188 -6.28 -3.51 5.58
C MET A 188 -7.70 -3.93 5.92
N ILE A 189 -8.07 -3.74 7.17
CA ILE A 189 -9.41 -4.03 7.70
C ILE A 189 -10.21 -2.74 7.60
N GLU A 190 -11.00 -2.63 6.56
CA GLU A 190 -11.75 -1.43 6.20
C GLU A 190 -13.13 -1.76 5.60
N ILE A 191 -13.42 -3.05 5.42
CA ILE A 191 -14.74 -3.57 5.04
C ILE A 191 -15.37 -4.24 6.26
N PRO A 192 -16.63 -3.95 6.61
CA PRO A 192 -17.28 -4.55 7.78
C PRO A 192 -17.23 -6.08 7.81
N ALA A 193 -17.39 -6.74 6.65
CA ALA A 193 -17.26 -8.19 6.54
C ALA A 193 -15.89 -8.71 6.99
N ALA A 194 -14.81 -7.98 6.68
CA ALA A 194 -13.45 -8.34 7.12
C ALA A 194 -13.31 -8.23 8.64
N ALA A 195 -13.85 -7.17 9.24
CA ALA A 195 -13.84 -6.98 10.70
C ALA A 195 -14.60 -8.10 11.43
N LEU A 196 -15.76 -8.50 10.90
CA LEU A 196 -16.57 -9.57 11.47
C LEU A 196 -15.96 -10.97 11.31
N THR A 197 -15.12 -11.17 10.29
CA THR A 197 -14.47 -12.46 9.98
C THR A 197 -12.97 -12.44 10.22
N LEU A 198 -12.48 -11.62 11.14
CA LEU A 198 -11.07 -11.34 11.41
C LEU A 198 -10.22 -12.59 11.60
N LYS A 199 -10.77 -13.64 12.24
CA LYS A 199 -10.10 -14.93 12.43
C LYS A 199 -9.65 -15.59 11.11
N THR A 200 -10.33 -15.29 9.99
CA THR A 200 -9.91 -15.78 8.67
C THR A 200 -8.67 -15.06 8.21
N PHE A 201 -8.60 -13.73 8.39
CA PHE A 201 -7.45 -12.92 7.99
C PHE A 201 -6.18 -13.28 8.78
N LEU A 202 -6.30 -13.50 10.09
CA LEU A 202 -5.19 -13.86 10.96
C LEU A 202 -4.47 -15.18 10.58
N LYS A 203 -5.07 -15.99 9.71
CA LYS A 203 -4.45 -17.22 9.20
C LYS A 203 -3.47 -16.96 8.04
N TYR A 204 -3.58 -15.85 7.37
CA TYR A 204 -2.90 -15.59 6.10
C TYR A 204 -1.97 -14.38 6.12
N PHE A 205 -2.14 -13.48 7.09
CA PHE A 205 -1.43 -12.21 7.14
C PHE A 205 -0.56 -12.09 8.38
N ASP A 206 0.62 -11.51 8.22
CA ASP A 206 1.58 -11.26 9.29
C ASP A 206 1.16 -10.09 10.17
N PHE A 207 0.40 -9.15 9.61
CA PHE A 207 -0.13 -7.98 10.33
C PHE A 207 -1.44 -7.50 9.72
N LEU A 208 -2.16 -6.68 10.48
CA LEU A 208 -3.40 -6.03 10.05
C LEU A 208 -3.26 -4.53 10.23
N SER A 209 -3.88 -3.77 9.33
CA SER A 209 -4.02 -2.32 9.41
C SER A 209 -5.50 -1.96 9.42
N ILE A 210 -5.89 -0.95 10.19
CA ILE A 210 -7.29 -0.49 10.25
C ILE A 210 -7.44 0.73 9.37
N GLY A 211 -8.24 0.60 8.30
CA GLY A 211 -8.60 1.70 7.40
C GLY A 211 -9.87 2.41 7.90
N THR A 212 -9.71 3.35 8.83
CA THR A 212 -10.84 3.95 9.55
C THR A 212 -11.82 4.71 8.65
N ASN A 213 -11.33 5.42 7.63
CA ASN A 213 -12.20 6.21 6.74
C ASN A 213 -13.17 5.32 5.97
N ASP A 214 -12.65 4.29 5.30
CA ASP A 214 -13.48 3.35 4.55
C ASP A 214 -14.36 2.51 5.48
N LEU A 215 -13.82 2.04 6.62
CA LEU A 215 -14.62 1.27 7.58
C LEU A 215 -15.81 2.06 8.09
N ILE A 216 -15.65 3.35 8.38
CA ILE A 216 -16.74 4.25 8.76
C ILE A 216 -17.73 4.38 7.59
N GLN A 217 -17.25 4.70 6.40
CA GLN A 217 -18.08 4.90 5.21
C GLN A 217 -18.95 3.68 4.87
N TYR A 218 -18.41 2.47 5.03
CA TYR A 218 -19.15 1.23 4.74
C TYR A 218 -20.03 0.75 5.90
N THR A 219 -19.91 1.34 7.08
CA THR A 219 -20.69 0.98 8.26
C THR A 219 -21.91 1.87 8.47
N LEU A 220 -21.80 3.14 8.09
CA LEU A 220 -22.88 4.14 8.18
C LEU A 220 -23.72 4.16 6.91
#